data_ffc39a50627da51ff39c8eb943f45e1a
#
_entry.id   ffc39a50627da51ff39c8eb943f45e1a
#
_cell.length_a   1.000
_cell.length_b   1.000
_cell.length_c   1.000
_cell.angle_alpha   90.00
_cell.angle_beta   90.00
_cell.angle_gamma   90.00
#
_symmetry.space_group_name_H-M   'P 1'
#
loop_
_entity.id
_entity.type
_entity.pdbx_description
1 polymer ?
#
loop_
_entity_poly.entity_id
_entity_poly.type
_entity_poly.pdbx_seq_one_letter_code
_entity_poly.pdbx_strand_id
1 'polypeptide(L)'
;AENPGVKIESEYGAWSGWTDKIATQLAGASAPDVLQINWNWIYQFSSDGKGFYDLKQSKEDFDFSQYDENLLEQMTIDGKLQAIPIATTGKAFFWNQQTWEKAGLSVPKSFSELLAAGPIFKEKLGDDYYPMAAGEYDLMMLLTYYMQESYDKPWVENGAISYTKDELADGFDFLKKLEENHVIPSQEKMKGDGAD
;
A
#
# COMPACT_ATOMS: atom_id res chain seq x y z
N ALA A 1 4.67 37.33 3.50
CA ALA A 1 3.55 36.51 4.00
C ALA A 1 2.25 37.08 3.42
N GLU A 2 1.48 36.28 2.69
CA GLU A 2 0.22 36.70 2.07
C GLU A 2 -0.88 36.91 3.12
N ASN A 3 -0.74 36.31 4.29
CA ASN A 3 -1.68 36.42 5.42
C ASN A 3 -0.98 36.93 6.68
N PRO A 4 -0.77 38.25 6.82
CA PRO A 4 -0.16 38.83 8.00
C PRO A 4 -1.07 38.63 9.22
N GLY A 5 -0.53 38.03 10.29
CA GLY A 5 -1.26 37.70 11.51
C GLY A 5 -1.63 36.21 11.67
N VAL A 6 -1.46 35.39 10.63
CA VAL A 6 -1.58 33.94 10.75
C VAL A 6 -0.23 33.33 11.16
N LYS A 7 -0.21 32.61 12.27
CA LYS A 7 0.95 31.86 12.74
C LYS A 7 0.68 30.36 12.45
N ILE A 8 1.59 29.74 11.72
CA ILE A 8 1.57 28.29 11.48
C ILE A 8 2.55 27.63 12.42
N GLU A 9 2.07 26.65 13.19
CA GLU A 9 2.90 25.80 14.03
C GLU A 9 2.96 24.42 13.37
N SER A 10 4.16 24.00 12.98
CA SER A 10 4.37 22.73 12.29
C SER A 10 4.79 21.64 13.28
N GLU A 11 4.17 20.48 13.20
CA GLU A 11 4.51 19.29 13.95
C GLU A 11 5.02 18.21 13.01
N TYR A 12 6.14 17.59 13.36
CA TYR A 12 6.78 16.54 12.54
C TYR A 12 6.92 15.25 13.33
N GLY A 13 7.03 14.13 12.62
CA GLY A 13 7.28 12.81 13.20
C GLY A 13 7.81 11.84 12.16
N ALA A 14 8.35 10.71 12.63
CA ALA A 14 8.69 9.59 11.78
C ALA A 14 7.41 8.94 11.22
N TRP A 15 7.52 8.31 10.05
CA TRP A 15 6.39 7.57 9.46
C TRP A 15 5.95 6.39 10.33
N SER A 16 6.91 5.66 10.89
CA SER A 16 6.64 4.60 11.87
C SER A 16 5.94 5.18 13.10
N GLY A 17 4.79 4.62 13.48
CA GLY A 17 3.94 5.11 14.57
C GLY A 17 3.11 6.36 14.25
N TRP A 18 3.16 6.88 13.02
CA TRP A 18 2.40 8.09 12.64
C TRP A 18 0.88 7.87 12.77
N THR A 19 0.39 6.71 12.35
CA THR A 19 -1.03 6.35 12.47
C THR A 19 -1.51 6.35 13.91
N ASP A 20 -0.73 5.76 14.82
CA ASP A 20 -1.08 5.69 16.24
C ASP A 20 -1.08 7.08 16.90
N LYS A 21 -0.12 7.92 16.50
CA LYS A 21 -0.07 9.31 16.93
C LYS A 21 -1.34 10.06 16.51
N ILE A 22 -1.71 9.99 15.22
CA ILE A 22 -2.92 10.64 14.70
C ILE A 22 -4.17 10.10 15.38
N ALA A 23 -4.30 8.78 15.55
CA ALA A 23 -5.42 8.17 16.26
C ALA A 23 -5.56 8.70 17.68
N THR A 24 -4.45 8.82 18.40
CA THR A 24 -4.41 9.36 19.76
C THR A 24 -4.81 10.84 19.80
N GLN A 25 -4.29 11.65 18.88
CA GLN A 25 -4.61 13.08 18.80
C GLN A 25 -6.08 13.32 18.44
N LEU A 26 -6.63 12.57 17.50
CA LEU A 26 -8.04 12.65 17.12
C LEU A 26 -8.94 12.23 18.28
N ALA A 27 -8.64 11.13 18.95
CA ALA A 27 -9.40 10.65 20.12
C ALA A 27 -9.34 11.64 21.30
N GLY A 28 -8.21 12.31 21.49
CA GLY A 28 -7.99 13.30 22.54
C GLY A 28 -8.44 14.73 22.18
N ALA A 29 -9.07 14.95 21.01
CA ALA A 29 -9.43 16.27 20.48
C ALA A 29 -8.25 17.28 20.51
N SER A 30 -7.05 16.78 20.23
CA SER A 30 -5.79 17.55 20.20
C SER A 30 -5.08 17.45 18.83
N ALA A 31 -5.78 16.97 17.82
CA ALA A 31 -5.24 16.93 16.46
C ALA A 31 -5.03 18.34 15.91
N PRO A 32 -4.00 18.57 15.07
CA PRO A 32 -3.81 19.83 14.38
C PRO A 32 -4.96 20.12 13.40
N ASP A 33 -5.15 21.39 13.02
CA ASP A 33 -6.18 21.81 12.08
C ASP A 33 -6.01 21.14 10.69
N VAL A 34 -4.76 20.91 10.27
CA VAL A 34 -4.41 20.20 9.03
C VAL A 34 -3.39 19.12 9.35
N LEU A 35 -3.65 17.91 8.90
CA LEU A 35 -2.77 16.76 9.15
C LEU A 35 -2.55 15.93 7.88
N GLN A 36 -1.39 15.28 7.80
CA GLN A 36 -1.09 14.34 6.73
C GLN A 36 -1.49 12.93 7.15
N ILE A 37 -2.24 12.26 6.28
CA ILE A 37 -2.62 10.85 6.43
C ILE A 37 -2.35 10.08 5.14
N ASN A 38 -2.27 8.77 5.23
CA ASN A 38 -2.28 7.91 4.06
C ASN A 38 -3.73 7.73 3.57
N TRP A 39 -3.93 7.56 2.27
CA TRP A 39 -5.26 7.45 1.65
C TRP A 39 -6.11 6.31 2.27
N ASN A 40 -5.52 5.17 2.58
CA ASN A 40 -6.20 4.02 3.17
C ASN A 40 -6.63 4.23 4.63
N TRP A 41 -6.14 5.29 5.31
CA TRP A 41 -6.56 5.63 6.68
C TRP A 41 -7.80 6.51 6.72
N ILE A 42 -8.24 7.06 5.59
CA ILE A 42 -9.44 7.91 5.54
C ILE A 42 -10.64 7.15 6.10
N TYR A 43 -10.85 5.91 5.66
CA TYR A 43 -11.94 5.07 6.18
C TYR A 43 -11.82 4.73 7.67
N GLN A 44 -10.60 4.59 8.18
CA GLN A 44 -10.35 4.34 9.60
C GLN A 44 -10.81 5.51 10.47
N PHE A 45 -10.56 6.74 10.01
CA PHE A 45 -10.84 7.95 10.80
C PHE A 45 -12.16 8.64 10.44
N SER A 46 -12.73 8.35 9.28
CA SER A 46 -13.94 8.98 8.75
C SER A 46 -14.75 8.04 7.87
N SER A 47 -15.18 6.89 8.44
CA SER A 47 -15.94 5.87 7.69
C SER A 47 -17.30 6.34 7.16
N ASP A 48 -17.88 7.38 7.76
CA ASP A 48 -19.17 8.00 7.41
C ASP A 48 -19.03 9.41 6.81
N GLY A 49 -17.81 9.81 6.46
CA GLY A 49 -17.52 11.14 5.92
C GLY A 49 -17.74 12.29 6.88
N LYS A 50 -17.69 12.05 8.21
CA LYS A 50 -17.90 13.09 9.25
C LYS A 50 -16.69 13.29 10.15
N GLY A 51 -15.64 12.47 10.01
CA GLY A 51 -14.41 12.58 10.80
C GLY A 51 -13.55 13.78 10.42
N PHE A 52 -13.65 14.23 9.16
CA PHE A 52 -12.94 15.40 8.67
C PHE A 52 -13.90 16.42 8.05
N TYR A 53 -13.42 17.65 7.91
CA TYR A 53 -14.15 18.70 7.23
C TYR A 53 -14.36 18.34 5.75
N ASP A 54 -15.57 18.59 5.24
CA ASP A 54 -15.85 18.42 3.81
C ASP A 54 -15.23 19.56 2.99
N LEU A 55 -14.11 19.28 2.36
CA LEU A 55 -13.34 20.25 1.58
C LEU A 55 -14.10 20.82 0.38
N LYS A 56 -15.18 20.15 -0.11
CA LYS A 56 -16.04 20.70 -1.15
C LYS A 56 -16.70 22.02 -0.72
N GLN A 57 -16.80 22.27 0.59
CA GLN A 57 -17.34 23.55 1.10
C GLN A 57 -16.36 24.71 0.91
N SER A 58 -15.08 24.45 0.65
CA SER A 58 -14.04 25.46 0.37
C SER A 58 -13.81 25.72 -1.12
N LYS A 59 -14.71 25.32 -1.99
CA LYS A 59 -14.58 25.43 -3.45
C LYS A 59 -14.42 26.87 -3.96
N GLU A 60 -14.83 27.86 -3.18
CA GLU A 60 -14.67 29.28 -3.53
C GLU A 60 -13.26 29.78 -3.21
N ASP A 61 -12.58 29.14 -2.26
CA ASP A 61 -11.24 29.52 -1.81
C ASP A 61 -10.13 28.59 -2.36
N PHE A 62 -10.52 27.40 -2.87
CA PHE A 62 -9.59 26.38 -3.31
C PHE A 62 -9.98 25.81 -4.69
N ASP A 63 -9.04 25.86 -5.63
CA ASP A 63 -9.20 25.31 -6.98
C ASP A 63 -8.89 23.82 -7.03
N PHE A 64 -9.92 22.98 -7.04
CA PHE A 64 -9.80 21.53 -7.16
C PHE A 64 -9.54 21.05 -8.60
N SER A 65 -9.68 21.91 -9.62
CA SER A 65 -9.46 21.51 -11.02
C SER A 65 -8.01 21.12 -11.34
N GLN A 66 -7.08 21.40 -10.43
CA GLN A 66 -5.67 20.99 -10.51
C GLN A 66 -5.45 19.51 -10.21
N TYR A 67 -6.44 18.81 -9.66
CA TYR A 67 -6.35 17.42 -9.25
C TYR A 67 -7.09 16.51 -10.21
N ASP A 68 -6.58 15.31 -10.43
CA ASP A 68 -7.28 14.27 -11.17
C ASP A 68 -8.57 13.87 -10.44
N GLU A 69 -9.70 13.80 -11.17
CA GLU A 69 -11.01 13.52 -10.60
C GLU A 69 -11.04 12.14 -9.92
N ASN A 70 -10.37 11.12 -10.49
CA ASN A 70 -10.32 9.78 -9.89
C ASN A 70 -9.56 9.80 -8.54
N LEU A 71 -8.53 10.64 -8.41
CA LEU A 71 -7.83 10.79 -7.13
C LEU A 71 -8.71 11.48 -6.09
N LEU A 72 -9.47 12.50 -6.47
CA LEU A 72 -10.42 13.15 -5.56
C LEU A 72 -11.56 12.21 -5.17
N GLU A 73 -12.03 11.36 -6.09
CA GLU A 73 -13.05 10.35 -5.79
C GLU A 73 -12.56 9.35 -4.74
N GLN A 74 -11.32 8.88 -4.82
CA GLN A 74 -10.71 8.02 -3.80
C GLN A 74 -10.61 8.66 -2.41
N MET A 75 -10.55 9.99 -2.34
CA MET A 75 -10.53 10.76 -1.09
C MET A 75 -11.95 11.15 -0.62
N THR A 76 -12.99 10.72 -1.34
CA THR A 76 -14.40 11.09 -1.06
C THR A 76 -15.12 9.95 -0.35
N ILE A 77 -15.70 10.23 0.81
CA ILE A 77 -16.51 9.29 1.59
C ILE A 77 -17.91 9.87 1.74
N ASP A 78 -18.93 9.09 1.39
CA ASP A 78 -20.34 9.50 1.44
C ASP A 78 -20.58 10.88 0.77
N GLY A 79 -19.98 11.06 -0.42
CA GLY A 79 -20.09 12.27 -1.22
C GLY A 79 -19.30 13.48 -0.72
N LYS A 80 -18.58 13.38 0.41
CA LYS A 80 -17.78 14.45 1.02
C LYS A 80 -16.30 14.24 0.78
N LEU A 81 -15.60 15.26 0.33
CA LEU A 81 -14.16 15.24 0.10
C LEU A 81 -13.43 15.39 1.43
N GLN A 82 -12.82 14.32 1.91
CA GLN A 82 -12.18 14.24 3.22
C GLN A 82 -10.71 14.64 3.22
N ALA A 83 -10.05 14.58 2.07
CA ALA A 83 -8.64 14.93 1.90
C ALA A 83 -8.34 15.37 0.47
N ILE A 84 -7.19 15.99 0.26
CA ILE A 84 -6.61 16.24 -1.06
C ILE A 84 -5.27 15.50 -1.19
N PRO A 85 -4.95 14.91 -2.36
CA PRO A 85 -3.69 14.24 -2.57
C PRO A 85 -2.55 15.25 -2.67
N ILE A 86 -1.52 15.12 -1.84
CA ILE A 86 -0.29 15.92 -1.91
C ILE A 86 0.82 15.21 -2.67
N ALA A 87 0.76 13.89 -2.75
CA ALA A 87 1.67 13.04 -3.52
C ALA A 87 0.98 11.72 -3.85
N THR A 88 1.33 11.15 -5.00
CA THR A 88 0.93 9.81 -5.40
C THR A 88 2.19 8.96 -5.51
N THR A 89 2.19 7.81 -4.85
CA THR A 89 3.28 6.83 -4.91
C THR A 89 2.73 5.48 -5.34
N GLY A 90 3.60 4.65 -5.88
CA GLY A 90 3.25 3.28 -6.27
C GLY A 90 4.31 2.30 -5.80
N LYS A 91 3.90 1.06 -5.57
CA LYS A 91 4.82 -0.05 -5.38
C LYS A 91 5.29 -0.54 -6.75
N ALA A 92 6.57 -0.83 -6.86
CA ALA A 92 7.17 -1.41 -8.05
C ALA A 92 8.16 -2.50 -7.65
N PHE A 93 8.32 -3.48 -8.53
CA PHE A 93 9.35 -4.49 -8.34
C PHE A 93 10.72 -3.93 -8.70
N PHE A 94 11.67 -4.11 -7.80
CA PHE A 94 13.09 -3.80 -8.02
C PHE A 94 13.87 -5.10 -8.06
N TRP A 95 14.56 -5.35 -9.16
CA TRP A 95 15.30 -6.57 -9.38
C TRP A 95 16.80 -6.33 -9.36
N ASN A 96 17.54 -7.09 -8.57
CA ASN A 96 19.00 -7.11 -8.66
C ASN A 96 19.41 -7.99 -9.85
N GLN A 97 19.53 -7.34 -11.02
CA GLN A 97 19.84 -8.03 -12.27
C GLN A 97 21.08 -8.93 -12.18
N GLN A 98 22.13 -8.48 -11.51
CA GLN A 98 23.36 -9.29 -11.35
C GLN A 98 23.12 -10.59 -10.58
N THR A 99 22.23 -10.58 -9.58
CA THR A 99 21.90 -11.79 -8.83
C THR A 99 21.08 -12.77 -9.69
N TRP A 100 20.15 -12.26 -10.50
CA TRP A 100 19.40 -13.06 -11.45
C TRP A 100 20.30 -13.68 -12.52
N GLU A 101 21.23 -12.91 -13.09
CA GLU A 101 22.23 -13.40 -14.05
C GLU A 101 23.14 -14.47 -13.45
N LYS A 102 23.56 -14.35 -12.16
CA LYS A 102 24.33 -15.39 -11.45
C LYS A 102 23.53 -16.68 -11.29
N ALA A 103 22.22 -16.61 -11.15
CA ALA A 103 21.33 -17.77 -11.15
C ALA A 103 21.13 -18.36 -12.56
N GLY A 104 21.61 -17.69 -13.61
CA GLY A 104 21.39 -18.05 -15.01
C GLY A 104 20.01 -17.70 -15.53
N LEU A 105 19.33 -16.73 -14.89
CA LEU A 105 17.97 -16.30 -15.21
C LEU A 105 17.92 -14.84 -15.63
N SER A 106 16.91 -14.50 -16.44
CA SER A 106 16.46 -13.14 -16.64
C SER A 106 15.44 -12.76 -15.59
N VAL A 107 15.24 -11.46 -15.32
CA VAL A 107 14.16 -10.98 -14.45
C VAL A 107 12.79 -11.48 -14.95
N PRO A 108 11.87 -11.89 -14.04
CA PRO A 108 10.62 -12.53 -14.42
C PRO A 108 9.66 -11.51 -15.03
N LYS A 109 8.83 -11.99 -15.97
CA LYS A 109 7.77 -11.21 -16.61
C LYS A 109 6.37 -11.68 -16.22
N SER A 110 6.27 -12.72 -15.40
CA SER A 110 5.02 -13.28 -14.90
C SER A 110 5.20 -13.91 -13.52
N PHE A 111 4.11 -14.08 -12.79
CA PHE A 111 4.13 -14.80 -11.51
C PHE A 111 4.57 -16.26 -11.66
N SER A 112 4.26 -16.90 -12.78
CA SER A 112 4.71 -18.26 -13.04
C SER A 112 6.23 -18.36 -13.23
N GLU A 113 6.86 -17.41 -13.92
CA GLU A 113 8.31 -17.32 -14.03
C GLU A 113 8.97 -17.01 -12.68
N LEU A 114 8.35 -16.14 -11.87
CA LEU A 114 8.81 -15.84 -10.53
C LEU A 114 8.78 -17.09 -9.64
N LEU A 115 7.69 -17.84 -9.63
CA LEU A 115 7.58 -19.09 -8.88
C LEU A 115 8.61 -20.14 -9.31
N ALA A 116 8.87 -20.25 -10.61
CA ALA A 116 9.87 -21.18 -11.15
C ALA A 116 11.32 -20.79 -10.79
N ALA A 117 11.60 -19.53 -10.51
CA ALA A 117 12.93 -19.03 -10.19
C ALA A 117 13.43 -19.50 -8.80
N GLY A 118 12.54 -19.66 -7.83
CA GLY A 118 12.93 -19.97 -6.44
C GLY A 118 13.81 -21.21 -6.30
N PRO A 119 13.40 -22.40 -6.79
CA PRO A 119 14.23 -23.61 -6.75
C PRO A 119 15.58 -23.43 -7.46
N ILE A 120 15.63 -22.64 -8.54
CA ILE A 120 16.86 -22.37 -9.29
C ILE A 120 17.81 -21.49 -8.47
N PHE A 121 17.30 -20.45 -7.82
CA PHE A 121 18.09 -19.61 -6.91
C PHE A 121 18.70 -20.47 -5.80
N LYS A 122 17.89 -21.31 -5.16
CA LYS A 122 18.35 -22.23 -4.12
C LYS A 122 19.46 -23.16 -4.63
N GLU A 123 19.26 -23.79 -5.79
CA GLU A 123 20.24 -24.71 -6.38
C GLU A 123 21.56 -24.02 -6.76
N LYS A 124 21.48 -22.84 -7.38
CA LYS A 124 22.65 -22.17 -7.99
C LYS A 124 23.38 -21.26 -7.01
N LEU A 125 22.67 -20.63 -6.06
CA LEU A 125 23.22 -19.59 -5.20
C LEU A 125 23.22 -19.99 -3.72
N GLY A 126 22.41 -20.97 -3.31
CA GLY A 126 22.29 -21.45 -1.95
C GLY A 126 21.06 -20.95 -1.20
N ASP A 127 20.87 -21.45 0.03
CA ASP A 127 19.66 -21.26 0.84
C ASP A 127 19.41 -19.82 1.31
N ASP A 128 20.41 -18.95 1.23
CA ASP A 128 20.29 -17.56 1.66
C ASP A 128 19.94 -16.59 0.52
N TYR A 129 19.80 -17.11 -0.70
CA TYR A 129 19.45 -16.30 -1.88
C TYR A 129 18.03 -16.57 -2.33
N TYR A 130 17.25 -15.52 -2.42
CA TYR A 130 15.85 -15.55 -2.84
C TYR A 130 15.62 -14.64 -4.05
N PRO A 131 14.73 -15.03 -4.99
CA PRO A 131 14.30 -14.16 -6.09
C PRO A 131 13.77 -12.81 -5.63
N MET A 132 13.07 -12.76 -4.49
CA MET A 132 12.44 -11.56 -3.97
C MET A 132 12.43 -11.58 -2.43
N ALA A 133 12.43 -10.41 -1.82
CA ALA A 133 12.08 -10.18 -0.42
C ALA A 133 10.71 -9.49 -0.37
N ALA A 134 9.83 -9.97 0.50
CA ALA A 134 8.49 -9.41 0.68
C ALA A 134 8.06 -9.51 2.16
N GLY A 135 7.91 -8.36 2.82
CA GLY A 135 7.34 -8.26 4.16
C GLY A 135 5.80 -8.42 4.14
N GLU A 136 5.16 -8.34 5.30
CA GLU A 136 3.70 -8.57 5.41
C GLU A 136 2.88 -7.62 4.52
N TYR A 137 3.26 -6.33 4.46
CA TYR A 137 2.61 -5.36 3.60
C TYR A 137 2.80 -5.67 2.11
N ASP A 138 4.00 -6.11 1.72
CA ASP A 138 4.29 -6.47 0.33
C ASP A 138 3.52 -7.72 -0.10
N LEU A 139 3.31 -8.69 0.81
CA LEU A 139 2.47 -9.87 0.55
C LEU A 139 1.01 -9.47 0.29
N MET A 140 0.47 -8.51 1.03
CA MET A 140 -0.88 -7.99 0.77
C MET A 140 -0.97 -7.35 -0.63
N MET A 141 0.06 -6.59 -1.04
CA MET A 141 0.12 -6.00 -2.37
C MET A 141 0.26 -7.05 -3.47
N LEU A 142 1.12 -8.06 -3.25
CA LEU A 142 1.29 -9.20 -4.17
C LEU A 142 -0.02 -9.98 -4.35
N LEU A 143 -0.75 -10.23 -3.26
CA LEU A 143 -2.07 -10.84 -3.32
C LEU A 143 -3.01 -10.02 -4.20
N THR A 144 -3.05 -8.71 -3.98
CA THR A 144 -3.89 -7.81 -4.76
C THR A 144 -3.55 -7.86 -6.25
N TYR A 145 -2.27 -7.79 -6.60
CA TYR A 145 -1.83 -7.86 -8.00
C TYR A 145 -2.14 -9.21 -8.63
N TYR A 146 -1.85 -10.30 -7.92
CA TYR A 146 -2.16 -11.66 -8.40
C TYR A 146 -3.66 -11.85 -8.66
N MET A 147 -4.50 -11.43 -7.72
CA MET A 147 -5.94 -11.56 -7.82
C MET A 147 -6.51 -10.72 -8.97
N GLN A 148 -6.07 -9.47 -9.12
CA GLN A 148 -6.52 -8.61 -10.21
C GLN A 148 -6.07 -9.13 -11.58
N GLU A 149 -4.82 -9.60 -11.71
CA GLU A 149 -4.31 -10.17 -12.95
C GLU A 149 -5.02 -11.49 -13.33
N SER A 150 -5.27 -12.36 -12.32
CA SER A 150 -5.84 -13.68 -12.54
C SER A 150 -7.34 -13.65 -12.89
N TYR A 151 -8.07 -12.68 -12.32
CA TYR A 151 -9.54 -12.67 -12.38
C TYR A 151 -10.13 -11.44 -13.06
N ASP A 152 -9.32 -10.44 -13.42
CA ASP A 152 -9.75 -9.17 -14.04
C ASP A 152 -10.90 -8.49 -13.28
N LYS A 153 -10.78 -8.44 -11.94
CA LYS A 153 -11.76 -7.85 -11.03
C LYS A 153 -11.10 -6.87 -10.08
N PRO A 154 -11.76 -5.76 -9.71
CA PRO A 154 -11.29 -4.93 -8.61
C PRO A 154 -11.36 -5.71 -7.28
N TRP A 155 -10.56 -5.32 -6.30
CA TRP A 155 -10.61 -5.96 -4.98
C TRP A 155 -11.95 -5.75 -4.26
N VAL A 156 -12.48 -4.55 -4.37
CA VAL A 156 -13.78 -4.19 -3.79
C VAL A 156 -14.67 -3.58 -4.88
N GLU A 157 -15.91 -4.01 -4.94
CA GLU A 157 -16.94 -3.46 -5.81
C GLU A 157 -18.24 -3.31 -5.01
N ASN A 158 -18.89 -2.14 -5.12
CA ASN A 158 -20.13 -1.83 -4.39
C ASN A 158 -20.04 -2.06 -2.85
N GLY A 159 -18.87 -1.80 -2.25
CA GLY A 159 -18.63 -1.97 -0.83
C GLY A 159 -18.44 -3.40 -0.35
N ALA A 160 -18.33 -4.37 -1.26
CA ALA A 160 -18.10 -5.78 -0.97
C ALA A 160 -16.85 -6.31 -1.69
N ILE A 161 -16.22 -7.34 -1.13
CA ILE A 161 -15.13 -8.05 -1.79
C ILE A 161 -15.66 -8.71 -3.05
N SER A 162 -15.00 -8.48 -4.20
CA SER A 162 -15.44 -8.95 -5.52
C SER A 162 -15.13 -10.43 -5.79
N TYR A 163 -14.33 -11.04 -4.95
CA TYR A 163 -13.84 -12.41 -5.12
C TYR A 163 -14.67 -13.43 -4.35
N THR A 164 -14.87 -14.58 -4.95
CA THR A 164 -15.46 -15.75 -4.29
C THR A 164 -14.48 -16.36 -3.29
N LYS A 165 -14.99 -17.25 -2.44
CA LYS A 165 -14.16 -17.98 -1.47
C LYS A 165 -13.08 -18.82 -2.16
N ASP A 166 -13.39 -19.45 -3.29
CA ASP A 166 -12.45 -20.30 -4.02
C ASP A 166 -11.37 -19.45 -4.71
N GLU A 167 -11.72 -18.31 -5.28
CA GLU A 167 -10.77 -17.36 -5.84
C GLU A 167 -9.83 -16.81 -4.76
N LEU A 168 -10.35 -16.45 -3.58
CA LEU A 168 -9.52 -16.03 -2.46
C LEU A 168 -8.59 -17.15 -1.97
N ALA A 169 -9.09 -18.39 -1.93
CA ALA A 169 -8.28 -19.55 -1.56
C ALA A 169 -7.10 -19.74 -2.55
N ASP A 170 -7.32 -19.57 -3.84
CA ASP A 170 -6.27 -19.59 -4.86
C ASP A 170 -5.22 -18.49 -4.63
N GLY A 171 -5.67 -17.27 -4.32
CA GLY A 171 -4.76 -16.17 -3.99
C GLY A 171 -3.89 -16.45 -2.76
N PHE A 172 -4.47 -17.00 -1.69
CA PHE A 172 -3.70 -17.40 -0.51
C PHE A 172 -2.76 -18.58 -0.80
N ASP A 173 -3.18 -19.53 -1.65
CA ASP A 173 -2.32 -20.63 -2.11
C ASP A 173 -1.12 -20.12 -2.92
N PHE A 174 -1.33 -19.07 -3.74
CA PHE A 174 -0.24 -18.37 -4.42
C PHE A 174 0.78 -17.80 -3.42
N LEU A 175 0.33 -17.07 -2.38
CA LEU A 175 1.24 -16.55 -1.35
C LEU A 175 2.01 -17.66 -0.64
N LYS A 176 1.35 -18.76 -0.30
CA LYS A 176 1.98 -19.94 0.30
C LYS A 176 3.05 -20.52 -0.62
N LYS A 177 2.77 -20.63 -1.91
CA LYS A 177 3.74 -21.11 -2.91
C LYS A 177 4.98 -20.24 -3.03
N LEU A 178 4.90 -18.93 -2.79
CA LEU A 178 6.08 -18.06 -2.80
C LEU A 178 7.12 -18.52 -1.76
N GLU A 179 6.69 -18.87 -0.56
CA GLU A 179 7.57 -19.37 0.49
C GLU A 179 7.98 -20.84 0.23
N GLU A 180 7.04 -21.74 -0.07
CA GLU A 180 7.30 -23.15 -0.31
C GLU A 180 8.25 -23.39 -1.48
N ASN A 181 8.20 -22.58 -2.53
CA ASN A 181 9.10 -22.65 -3.67
C ASN A 181 10.38 -21.82 -3.50
N HIS A 182 10.68 -21.35 -2.31
CA HIS A 182 11.90 -20.58 -2.05
C HIS A 182 11.99 -19.26 -2.87
N VAL A 183 10.85 -18.66 -3.18
CA VAL A 183 10.81 -17.37 -3.90
C VAL A 183 11.07 -16.21 -2.95
N ILE A 184 10.53 -16.31 -1.73
CA ILE A 184 10.73 -15.38 -0.63
C ILE A 184 11.24 -16.10 0.60
N PRO A 185 11.99 -15.44 1.50
CA PRO A 185 12.28 -15.99 2.82
C PRO A 185 11.00 -16.14 3.64
N SER A 186 11.03 -17.01 4.65
CA SER A 186 9.91 -17.11 5.60
C SER A 186 9.69 -15.78 6.33
N GLN A 187 8.46 -15.50 6.72
CA GLN A 187 8.15 -14.28 7.49
C GLN A 187 8.89 -14.23 8.83
N GLU A 188 9.20 -15.38 9.43
CA GLU A 188 10.01 -15.46 10.63
C GLU A 188 11.45 -14.99 10.36
N LYS A 189 12.06 -15.42 9.24
CA LYS A 189 13.40 -14.99 8.83
C LYS A 189 13.41 -13.48 8.51
N MET A 190 12.39 -12.96 7.80
CA MET A 190 12.27 -11.55 7.48
C MET A 190 12.23 -10.66 8.73
N LYS A 191 11.44 -11.04 9.76
CA LYS A 191 11.37 -10.31 11.04
C LYS A 191 12.69 -10.32 11.80
N GLY A 192 13.41 -11.44 11.73
CA GLY A 192 14.75 -11.58 12.35
C GLY A 192 15.78 -10.65 11.72
N ASP A 193 15.66 -10.37 10.43
CA ASP A 193 16.57 -9.48 9.68
C ASP A 193 16.17 -8.00 9.76
N GLY A 194 15.12 -7.65 10.52
CA GLY A 194 14.66 -6.28 10.73
C GLY A 194 13.97 -5.65 9.51
N ALA A 195 13.44 -6.47 8.62
CA ALA A 195 12.63 -6.04 7.49
C ALA A 195 11.14 -6.00 7.92
N ASP A 196 10.68 -4.84 8.37
CA ASP A 196 9.27 -4.53 8.62
C ASP A 196 8.60 -3.94 7.39
#